data_f3fcc08e87fe5577e2b1470a9e74836d
#
_entry.id   f3fcc08e87fe5577e2b1470a9e74836d
#
_cell.length_a   1.000
_cell.length_b   1.000
_cell.length_c   1.000
_cell.angle_alpha   90.00
_cell.angle_beta   90.00
_cell.angle_gamma   90.00
#
_symmetry.space_group_name_H-M   'P 1'
#
loop_
_entity.id
_entity.type
_entity.pdbx_description
1 polymer ?
#
loop_
_entity_poly.entity_id
_entity_poly.type
_entity_poly.pdbx_seq_one_letter_code
_entity_poly.pdbx_strand_id
1 'polypeptide(L)'
;FFTRFHVSSALKAANAYKKKGVPVMEIFLYMFLLIFSNRSMYMNFISGRNTPAFAKDTVYRFMKMIQINWIRFTTILAGRIIKEAIRPLDSEERVNVLIIDDSMYERNRSKKVELLTKVYDHAKHAYKFGFRMLFSI
;
A
#
# COMPACT_ATOMS: atom_id res chain seq x y z
N PHE A 1 -15.54 -1.93 -2.43
CA PHE A 1 -14.46 -1.89 -1.44
C PHE A 1 -14.36 -0.52 -0.76
N PHE A 2 -14.08 0.56 -1.48
CA PHE A 2 -13.79 1.88 -0.93
C PHE A 2 -14.94 2.46 -0.09
N THR A 3 -16.16 2.33 -0.57
CA THR A 3 -17.38 2.78 0.13
C THR A 3 -17.67 1.88 1.34
N ARG A 4 -17.65 0.58 1.14
CA ARG A 4 -17.96 -0.41 2.19
C ARG A 4 -17.05 -0.26 3.41
N PHE A 5 -15.74 -0.15 3.19
CA PHE A 5 -14.75 -0.03 4.28
C PHE A 5 -14.40 1.41 4.65
N HIS A 6 -15.17 2.38 4.16
CA HIS A 6 -14.99 3.81 4.49
C HIS A 6 -13.55 4.29 4.36
N VAL A 7 -12.88 3.94 3.24
CA VAL A 7 -11.46 4.26 3.01
C VAL A 7 -11.17 5.75 3.14
N SER A 8 -12.05 6.62 2.64
CA SER A 8 -11.88 8.08 2.75
C SER A 8 -11.80 8.55 4.20
N SER A 9 -12.63 8.01 5.10
CA SER A 9 -12.58 8.36 6.52
C SER A 9 -11.34 7.81 7.21
N ALA A 10 -10.84 6.64 6.81
CA ALA A 10 -9.58 6.10 7.30
C ALA A 10 -8.38 6.97 6.89
N LEU A 11 -8.35 7.44 5.63
CA LEU A 11 -7.33 8.38 5.15
C LEU A 11 -7.36 9.68 5.97
N LYS A 12 -8.55 10.27 6.20
CA LYS A 12 -8.68 11.47 7.04
C LYS A 12 -8.19 11.24 8.46
N ALA A 13 -8.56 10.12 9.09
CA ALA A 13 -8.11 9.75 10.43
C ALA A 13 -6.60 9.55 10.51
N ALA A 14 -5.95 9.19 9.40
CA ALA A 14 -4.51 9.06 9.27
C ALA A 14 -3.80 10.36 8.83
N ASN A 15 -4.45 11.50 8.93
CA ASN A 15 -3.96 12.82 8.51
C ASN A 15 -3.66 12.95 7.01
N ALA A 16 -4.23 12.07 6.18
CA ALA A 16 -4.15 12.17 4.73
C ALA A 16 -5.22 13.15 4.21
N TYR A 17 -4.96 14.44 4.33
CA TYR A 17 -5.85 15.48 3.83
C TYR A 17 -5.07 16.62 3.16
N LYS A 18 -5.74 17.32 2.26
CA LYS A 18 -5.22 18.50 1.55
C LYS A 18 -6.24 19.62 1.64
N LYS A 19 -5.76 20.84 1.85
CA LYS A 19 -6.64 22.02 1.88
C LYS A 19 -7.03 22.51 0.49
N LYS A 20 -6.19 22.27 -0.53
CA LYS A 20 -6.40 22.73 -1.93
C LYS A 20 -5.91 21.69 -2.93
N GLY A 21 -6.42 21.76 -4.14
CA GLY A 21 -6.03 20.93 -5.28
C GLY A 21 -6.76 19.59 -5.32
N VAL A 22 -6.18 18.63 -6.02
CA VAL A 22 -6.79 17.31 -6.26
C VAL A 22 -7.14 16.61 -4.94
N PRO A 23 -8.36 16.09 -4.78
CA PRO A 23 -8.77 15.35 -3.59
C PRO A 23 -7.86 14.16 -3.30
N VAL A 24 -7.56 13.93 -2.02
CA VAL A 24 -6.70 12.81 -1.61
C VAL A 24 -7.25 11.47 -2.07
N MET A 25 -8.57 11.31 -2.03
CA MET A 25 -9.21 10.06 -2.43
C MET A 25 -9.00 9.72 -3.91
N GLU A 26 -8.99 10.72 -4.79
CA GLU A 26 -8.70 10.51 -6.21
C GLU A 26 -7.25 10.05 -6.44
N ILE A 27 -6.30 10.70 -5.74
CA ILE A 27 -4.88 10.32 -5.84
C ILE A 27 -4.69 8.91 -5.31
N PHE A 28 -5.30 8.60 -4.16
CA PHE A 28 -5.21 7.28 -3.54
C PHE A 28 -5.83 6.20 -4.42
N LEU A 29 -7.02 6.45 -4.98
CA LEU A 29 -7.69 5.53 -5.90
C LEU A 29 -6.85 5.25 -7.14
N TYR A 30 -6.26 6.28 -7.73
CA TYR A 30 -5.35 6.12 -8.86
C TYR A 30 -4.15 5.23 -8.50
N MET A 31 -3.49 5.51 -7.37
CA MET A 31 -2.37 4.70 -6.90
C MET A 31 -2.76 3.23 -6.64
N PHE A 32 -3.93 3.02 -6.05
CA PHE A 32 -4.45 1.68 -5.80
C PHE A 32 -4.71 0.92 -7.11
N LEU A 33 -5.30 1.57 -8.11
CA LEU A 33 -5.59 0.96 -9.40
C LEU A 33 -4.32 0.64 -10.21
N LEU A 34 -3.19 1.29 -9.94
CA LEU A 34 -1.91 0.95 -10.58
C LEU A 34 -1.48 -0.49 -10.30
N ILE A 35 -1.83 -1.06 -9.14
CA ILE A 35 -1.53 -2.45 -8.77
C ILE A 35 -2.11 -3.42 -9.80
N PHE A 36 -3.30 -3.11 -10.33
CA PHE A 36 -4.02 -3.96 -11.29
C PHE A 36 -3.68 -3.65 -12.76
N SER A 37 -3.00 -2.54 -13.01
CA SER A 37 -2.67 -2.12 -14.39
C SER A 37 -1.46 -2.85 -14.98
N ASN A 38 -0.70 -3.56 -14.16
CA ASN A 38 0.59 -4.18 -14.48
C ASN A 38 1.58 -3.22 -15.17
N ARG A 39 1.46 -1.94 -14.89
CA ARG A 39 2.29 -0.86 -15.45
C ARG A 39 2.74 0.09 -14.35
N SER A 40 3.90 0.69 -14.54
CA SER A 40 4.32 1.76 -13.65
C SER A 40 3.53 3.05 -13.94
N MET A 41 3.42 3.90 -12.94
CA MET A 41 2.85 5.25 -13.09
C MET A 41 3.51 6.02 -14.25
N TYR A 42 4.85 5.95 -14.35
CA TYR A 42 5.61 6.58 -15.41
C TYR A 42 5.16 6.13 -16.81
N MET A 43 5.00 4.82 -17.00
CA MET A 43 4.53 4.26 -18.28
C MET A 43 3.11 4.70 -18.63
N ASN A 44 2.22 4.83 -17.65
CA ASN A 44 0.86 5.32 -17.88
C ASN A 44 0.88 6.78 -18.37
N PHE A 45 1.69 7.63 -17.75
CA PHE A 45 1.82 9.03 -18.18
C PHE A 45 2.45 9.19 -19.58
N ILE A 46 3.44 8.37 -19.94
CA ILE A 46 4.06 8.40 -21.28
C ILE A 46 3.10 7.89 -22.34
N SER A 47 2.41 6.78 -22.08
CA SER A 47 1.53 6.15 -23.08
C SER A 47 0.20 6.89 -23.26
N GLY A 48 -0.11 7.87 -22.41
CA GLY A 48 -1.41 8.54 -22.38
C GLY A 48 -2.60 7.65 -22.04
N ARG A 49 -2.35 6.38 -21.66
CA ARG A 49 -3.40 5.42 -21.28
C ARG A 49 -3.64 5.47 -19.78
N ASN A 50 -4.90 5.55 -19.38
CA ASN A 50 -5.29 5.65 -17.96
C ASN A 50 -4.60 6.79 -17.20
N THR A 51 -4.34 7.90 -17.87
CA THR A 51 -3.80 9.11 -17.24
C THR A 51 -4.90 9.77 -16.42
N PRO A 52 -4.61 10.09 -15.15
CA PRO A 52 -5.55 10.85 -14.33
C PRO A 52 -5.61 12.31 -14.80
N ALA A 53 -6.64 13.05 -14.37
CA ALA A 53 -6.79 14.48 -14.67
C ALA A 53 -5.75 15.38 -13.95
N PHE A 54 -4.70 14.81 -13.36
CA PHE A 54 -3.66 15.54 -12.62
C PHE A 54 -2.26 15.06 -13.01
N ALA A 55 -1.26 15.93 -12.80
CA ALA A 55 0.12 15.66 -13.14
C ALA A 55 0.76 14.61 -12.21
N LYS A 56 1.77 13.87 -12.72
CA LYS A 56 2.55 12.88 -11.95
C LYS A 56 3.12 13.43 -10.65
N ASP A 57 3.53 14.69 -10.64
CA ASP A 57 4.09 15.36 -9.45
C ASP A 57 3.09 15.46 -8.30
N THR A 58 1.79 15.41 -8.60
CA THR A 58 0.74 15.39 -7.57
C THR A 58 0.82 14.11 -6.75
N VAL A 59 1.08 12.97 -7.39
CA VAL A 59 1.25 11.68 -6.71
C VAL A 59 2.51 11.68 -5.86
N TYR A 60 3.64 12.11 -6.43
CA TYR A 60 4.90 12.17 -5.67
C TYR A 60 4.83 13.11 -4.46
N ARG A 61 4.19 14.28 -4.62
CA ARG A 61 3.96 15.19 -3.49
C ARG A 61 3.07 14.58 -2.43
N PHE A 62 2.02 13.86 -2.83
CA PHE A 62 1.17 13.14 -1.88
C PHE A 62 1.94 12.07 -1.12
N MET A 63 2.75 11.25 -1.80
CA MET A 63 3.56 10.20 -1.15
C MET A 63 4.60 10.77 -0.18
N LYS A 64 5.09 12.00 -0.42
CA LYS A 64 6.07 12.69 0.44
C LYS A 64 5.44 13.47 1.60
N MET A 65 4.13 13.42 1.78
CA MET A 65 3.46 14.12 2.88
C MET A 65 3.77 13.46 4.22
N ILE A 66 4.67 14.05 4.99
CA ILE A 66 5.16 13.52 6.28
C ILE A 66 4.09 13.43 7.36
N GLN A 67 3.00 14.22 7.27
CA GLN A 67 1.89 14.17 8.23
C GLN A 67 1.03 12.91 8.09
N ILE A 68 1.14 12.16 6.99
CA ILE A 68 0.33 10.96 6.79
C ILE A 68 0.87 9.81 7.64
N ASN A 69 0.06 9.33 8.55
CA ASN A 69 0.37 8.15 9.34
C ASN A 69 -0.17 6.89 8.64
N TRP A 70 0.67 6.29 7.80
CA TRP A 70 0.31 5.09 7.03
C TRP A 70 0.02 3.88 7.90
N ILE A 71 0.74 3.73 9.03
CA ILE A 71 0.49 2.64 9.99
C ILE A 71 -0.94 2.77 10.55
N ARG A 72 -1.32 3.97 10.97
CA ARG A 72 -2.69 4.23 11.45
C ARG A 72 -3.74 3.95 10.37
N PHE A 73 -3.47 4.36 9.13
CA PHE A 73 -4.36 4.08 8.00
C PHE A 73 -4.59 2.58 7.81
N THR A 74 -3.51 1.80 7.70
CA THR A 74 -3.60 0.36 7.47
C THR A 74 -4.25 -0.36 8.66
N THR A 75 -3.93 0.03 9.90
CA THR A 75 -4.55 -0.54 11.10
C THR A 75 -6.07 -0.30 11.14
N ILE A 76 -6.52 0.93 10.85
CA ILE A 76 -7.96 1.24 10.82
C ILE A 76 -8.65 0.42 9.72
N LEU A 77 -8.04 0.35 8.54
CA LEU A 77 -8.61 -0.36 7.40
C LEU A 77 -8.67 -1.86 7.65
N ALA A 78 -7.60 -2.46 8.15
CA ALA A 78 -7.55 -3.87 8.54
C ALA A 78 -8.61 -4.21 9.59
N GLY A 79 -8.73 -3.38 10.64
CA GLY A 79 -9.74 -3.58 11.68
C GLY A 79 -11.18 -3.57 11.13
N ARG A 80 -11.48 -2.71 10.15
CA ARG A 80 -12.78 -2.67 9.48
C ARG A 80 -13.02 -3.92 8.62
N ILE A 81 -12.03 -4.33 7.85
CA ILE A 81 -12.12 -5.53 7.00
C ILE A 81 -12.34 -6.76 7.88
N ILE A 82 -11.57 -6.90 8.95
CA ILE A 82 -11.73 -8.03 9.90
C ILE A 82 -13.14 -8.04 10.50
N LYS A 83 -13.61 -6.88 10.98
CA LYS A 83 -14.93 -6.79 11.62
C LYS A 83 -16.09 -7.05 10.67
N GLU A 84 -16.03 -6.52 9.46
CA GLU A 84 -17.16 -6.49 8.53
C GLU A 84 -17.15 -7.63 7.51
N ALA A 85 -15.98 -8.20 7.21
CA ALA A 85 -15.84 -9.21 6.18
C ALA A 85 -15.34 -10.56 6.70
N ILE A 86 -14.45 -10.59 7.70
CA ILE A 86 -13.81 -11.83 8.16
C ILE A 86 -14.60 -12.43 9.31
N ARG A 87 -14.86 -11.67 10.38
CA ARG A 87 -15.59 -12.18 11.55
C ARG A 87 -16.95 -12.83 11.24
N PRO A 88 -17.77 -12.29 10.34
CA PRO A 88 -19.05 -12.94 9.99
C PRO A 88 -18.91 -14.30 9.30
N LEU A 89 -17.70 -14.67 8.88
CA LEU A 89 -17.43 -15.97 8.26
C LEU A 89 -17.09 -17.08 9.26
N ASP A 90 -17.04 -16.76 10.55
CA ASP A 90 -16.81 -17.75 11.61
C ASP A 90 -18.01 -18.71 11.71
N SER A 91 -17.68 -20.00 11.82
CA SER A 91 -18.62 -21.09 12.11
C SER A 91 -17.91 -22.12 12.99
N GLU A 92 -18.64 -23.12 13.50
CA GLU A 92 -18.04 -24.20 14.30
C GLU A 92 -16.91 -24.94 13.56
N GLU A 93 -16.91 -24.92 12.23
CA GLU A 93 -15.90 -25.56 11.37
C GLU A 93 -14.78 -24.60 10.90
N ARG A 94 -14.83 -23.31 11.27
CA ARG A 94 -13.88 -22.28 10.82
C ARG A 94 -13.31 -21.51 11.98
N VAL A 95 -12.00 -21.40 12.01
CA VAL A 95 -11.26 -20.61 13.00
C VAL A 95 -10.53 -19.47 12.31
N ASN A 96 -10.68 -18.25 12.86
CA ASN A 96 -9.88 -17.11 12.44
C ASN A 96 -8.46 -17.26 12.97
N VAL A 97 -7.49 -17.29 12.07
CA VAL A 97 -6.06 -17.38 12.40
C VAL A 97 -5.33 -16.13 11.92
N LEU A 98 -4.39 -15.66 12.72
CA LEU A 98 -3.42 -14.63 12.30
C LEU A 98 -2.19 -15.33 11.76
N ILE A 99 -1.93 -15.16 10.47
CA ILE A 99 -0.72 -15.67 9.85
C ILE A 99 0.29 -14.52 9.76
N ILE A 100 1.49 -14.75 10.28
CA ILE A 100 2.62 -13.82 10.17
C ILE A 100 3.64 -14.47 9.25
N ASP A 101 3.92 -13.83 8.12
CA ASP A 101 4.89 -14.29 7.15
C ASP A 101 6.01 -13.27 6.95
N ASP A 102 7.20 -13.78 6.75
CA ASP A 102 8.42 -13.01 6.53
C ASP A 102 8.88 -13.20 5.09
N SER A 103 8.74 -12.17 4.29
CA SER A 103 9.09 -12.21 2.88
C SER A 103 10.20 -11.22 2.54
N MET A 104 11.08 -11.64 1.63
CA MET A 104 12.16 -10.81 1.13
C MET A 104 11.75 -10.11 -0.18
N TYR A 105 11.87 -8.78 -0.19
CA TYR A 105 11.70 -7.98 -1.40
C TYR A 105 13.05 -7.57 -1.97
N GLU A 106 13.47 -8.22 -3.06
CA GLU A 106 14.78 -8.04 -3.70
C GLU A 106 14.90 -6.67 -4.40
N ARG A 107 16.01 -5.96 -4.15
CA ARG A 107 16.34 -4.64 -4.72
C ARG A 107 17.83 -4.54 -5.09
N ASN A 108 18.39 -5.54 -5.72
CA ASN A 108 19.83 -5.63 -6.02
C ASN A 108 20.39 -4.47 -6.87
N ARG A 109 19.54 -3.80 -7.67
CA ARG A 109 19.95 -2.68 -8.50
C ARG A 109 19.89 -1.33 -7.80
N SER A 110 19.32 -1.26 -6.61
CA SER A 110 19.19 -0.02 -5.84
C SER A 110 20.46 0.22 -5.02
N LYS A 111 20.98 1.46 -5.07
CA LYS A 111 22.21 1.83 -4.36
C LYS A 111 21.98 2.76 -3.16
N LYS A 112 20.92 3.57 -3.22
CA LYS A 112 20.63 4.61 -2.20
C LYS A 112 19.12 4.64 -1.93
N VAL A 113 18.65 3.64 -1.20
CA VAL A 113 17.28 3.59 -0.71
C VAL A 113 17.32 3.44 0.79
N GLU A 114 16.49 4.19 1.51
CA GLU A 114 16.37 4.10 2.95
C GLU A 114 16.02 2.67 3.37
N LEU A 115 16.60 2.20 4.45
CA LEU A 115 16.46 0.83 4.99
C LEU A 115 16.92 -0.30 4.07
N LEU A 116 17.58 0.00 2.95
CA LEU A 116 18.15 -1.03 2.09
C LEU A 116 19.32 -1.72 2.80
N THR A 117 19.26 -3.03 2.95
CA THR A 117 20.29 -3.82 3.62
C THR A 117 20.58 -5.13 2.89
N LYS A 118 21.66 -5.79 3.27
CA LYS A 118 21.94 -7.17 2.87
C LYS A 118 21.04 -8.12 3.67
N VAL A 119 20.17 -8.85 2.98
CA VAL A 119 19.27 -9.84 3.57
C VAL A 119 19.64 -11.21 3.02
N TYR A 120 19.65 -12.22 3.88
CA TYR A 120 19.85 -13.59 3.45
C TYR A 120 18.58 -14.19 2.87
N ASP A 121 18.65 -14.65 1.63
CA ASP A 121 17.58 -15.35 0.92
C ASP A 121 17.71 -16.85 1.20
N HIS A 122 16.85 -17.39 2.05
CA HIS A 122 16.87 -18.80 2.44
C HIS A 122 16.55 -19.75 1.27
N ALA A 123 15.74 -19.30 0.33
CA ALA A 123 15.39 -20.13 -0.84
C ALA A 123 16.54 -20.25 -1.86
N LYS A 124 17.37 -19.21 -1.96
CA LYS A 124 18.49 -19.15 -2.90
C LYS A 124 19.85 -19.31 -2.23
N HIS A 125 19.87 -19.50 -0.91
CA HIS A 125 21.09 -19.63 -0.08
C HIS A 125 22.15 -18.54 -0.37
N ALA A 126 21.71 -17.29 -0.56
CA ALA A 126 22.58 -16.18 -0.93
C ALA A 126 22.17 -14.86 -0.27
N TYR A 127 23.15 -13.98 -0.05
CA TYR A 127 22.87 -12.61 0.38
C TYR A 127 22.48 -11.74 -0.80
N LYS A 128 21.42 -10.95 -0.62
CA LYS A 128 20.93 -10.00 -1.60
C LYS A 128 20.62 -8.67 -0.95
N PHE A 129 20.66 -7.60 -1.75
CA PHE A 129 20.16 -6.30 -1.30
C PHE A 129 18.64 -6.25 -1.42
N GLY A 130 17.97 -5.87 -0.36
CA GLY A 130 16.53 -5.83 -0.32
C GLY A 130 15.98 -5.38 1.01
N PHE A 131 14.69 -5.63 1.18
CA PHE A 131 13.96 -5.40 2.41
C PHE A 131 13.41 -6.71 2.92
N ARG A 132 13.43 -6.89 4.23
CA ARG A 132 12.67 -7.93 4.89
C ARG A 132 11.34 -7.33 5.31
N MET A 133 10.25 -7.91 4.86
CA MET A 133 8.90 -7.43 5.13
C MET A 133 8.13 -8.48 5.89
N LEU A 134 7.54 -8.06 7.01
CA LEU A 134 6.64 -8.88 7.79
C LEU A 134 5.21 -8.60 7.33
N PHE A 135 4.53 -9.63 6.87
CA PHE A 135 3.12 -9.57 6.50
C PHE A 135 2.27 -10.26 7.57
N SER A 136 1.15 -9.65 7.87
CA SER A 136 0.10 -10.27 8.67
C SER A 136 -1.11 -10.48 7.75
N ILE A 137 -1.53 -11.72 7.61
CA ILE A 137 -2.64 -12.17 6.76
C ILE A 137 -3.77 -12.68 7.66
#